data_2ce854af4882adc2dd959bdf6453148b
#
_entry.id   2ce854af4882adc2dd959bdf6453148b
#
_cell.length_a   1.000
_cell.length_b   1.000
_cell.length_c   1.000
_cell.angle_alpha   90.00
_cell.angle_beta   90.00
_cell.angle_gamma   90.00
#
_symmetry.space_group_name_H-M   'P 1'
#
loop_
_entity.id
_entity.type
_entity.pdbx_description
1 polymer ?
#
loop_
_entity_poly.entity_id
_entity_poly.type
_entity_poly.pdbx_seq_one_letter_code
_entity_poly.pdbx_strand_id
1 'polypeptide(L)'
;KNFDLSFQMTGQFGFKILNEPRAYYENNSIAYNRLKSVQKAPYGGQYTLSTAQKQTFVSYYLEDGDFLKMTNITLGYNIPLKSSKFVKNIRAYVSADNLFCITGYDGLDPEMSNGDIWSLGIDWRDKYPSTRSFTFGLNVSF
;
A
#
# COMPACT_ATOMS: atom_id res chain seq x y z
N LYS A 1 -28.00 -5.50 21.35
CA LYS A 1 -27.21 -5.71 20.12
C LYS A 1 -25.76 -5.87 20.56
N ASN A 2 -25.18 -7.02 20.27
CA ASN A 2 -23.88 -7.41 20.86
C ASN A 2 -22.71 -7.23 19.88
N PHE A 3 -22.97 -6.93 18.61
CA PHE A 3 -21.94 -6.69 17.60
C PHE A 3 -21.68 -5.21 17.43
N ASP A 4 -20.43 -4.87 17.22
CA ASP A 4 -19.96 -3.57 16.77
C ASP A 4 -19.03 -3.76 15.56
N LEU A 5 -19.14 -2.84 14.61
CA LEU A 5 -18.30 -2.78 13.41
C LEU A 5 -17.78 -1.36 13.27
N SER A 6 -16.47 -1.24 13.10
CA SER A 6 -15.82 0.01 12.72
C SER A 6 -14.93 -0.23 11.51
N PHE A 7 -14.83 0.78 10.66
CA PHE A 7 -13.88 0.75 9.54
C PHE A 7 -13.36 2.15 9.26
N GLN A 8 -12.17 2.20 8.72
CA GLN A 8 -11.51 3.42 8.28
C GLN A 8 -10.99 3.22 6.86
N MET A 9 -11.29 4.18 6.00
CA MET A 9 -10.79 4.22 4.63
C MET A 9 -9.99 5.49 4.42
N THR A 10 -8.93 5.39 3.62
CA THR A 10 -8.12 6.52 3.17
C THR A 10 -8.11 6.52 1.65
N GLY A 11 -8.29 7.68 1.04
CA GLY A 11 -8.19 7.84 -0.40
C GLY A 11 -7.51 9.14 -0.77
N GLN A 12 -6.79 9.11 -1.86
CA GLN A 12 -6.17 10.29 -2.46
C GLN A 12 -6.36 10.22 -3.96
N PHE A 13 -6.72 11.36 -4.57
CA PHE A 13 -7.11 11.43 -5.97
C PHE A 13 -6.52 12.66 -6.65
N GLY A 14 -6.32 12.57 -7.98
CA GLY A 14 -5.87 13.70 -8.78
C GLY A 14 -4.37 13.97 -8.69
N PHE A 15 -3.55 12.94 -8.44
CA PHE A 15 -2.10 13.08 -8.40
C PHE A 15 -1.40 12.03 -9.27
N LYS A 16 -0.13 12.27 -9.54
CA LYS A 16 0.72 11.39 -10.33
C LYS A 16 1.87 10.87 -9.49
N ILE A 17 2.28 9.64 -9.78
CA ILE A 17 3.44 8.98 -9.19
C ILE A 17 4.44 8.67 -10.30
N LEU A 18 5.69 9.02 -10.08
CA LEU A 18 6.79 8.58 -10.91
C LEU A 18 7.24 7.19 -10.43
N ASN A 19 6.96 6.16 -11.23
CA ASN A 19 7.29 4.76 -10.94
C ASN A 19 8.77 4.48 -11.27
N GLU A 20 9.66 4.78 -10.34
CA GLU A 20 11.11 4.57 -10.51
C GLU A 20 11.47 3.08 -10.56
N PRO A 21 10.86 2.16 -9.77
CA PRO A 21 11.08 0.73 -9.92
C PRO A 21 10.83 0.23 -11.34
N ARG A 22 9.72 0.64 -11.94
CA ARG A 22 9.39 0.29 -13.31
C ARG A 22 10.40 0.87 -14.30
N ALA A 23 10.74 2.15 -14.17
CA ALA A 23 11.74 2.81 -15.00
C ALA A 23 13.11 2.11 -14.94
N TYR A 24 13.49 1.62 -13.78
CA TYR A 24 14.75 0.90 -13.59
C TYR A 24 14.71 -0.50 -14.21
N TYR A 25 13.65 -1.29 -13.92
CA TYR A 25 13.56 -2.68 -14.35
C TYR A 25 13.04 -2.89 -15.78
N GLU A 26 12.43 -1.89 -16.39
CA GLU A 26 12.13 -1.85 -17.84
C GLU A 26 13.34 -1.39 -18.67
N ASN A 27 14.50 -1.91 -18.37
CA ASN A 27 15.76 -1.53 -19.00
C ASN A 27 16.49 -2.75 -19.58
N ASN A 28 16.76 -2.74 -20.89
CA ASN A 28 17.49 -3.81 -21.57
C ASN A 28 18.96 -3.91 -21.17
N SER A 29 19.53 -2.86 -20.58
CA SER A 29 20.95 -2.84 -20.18
C SER A 29 21.21 -3.60 -18.88
N ILE A 30 20.17 -3.89 -18.07
CA ILE A 30 20.36 -4.70 -16.89
C ILE A 30 20.27 -6.19 -17.20
N ALA A 31 21.18 -6.96 -16.63
CA ALA A 31 21.30 -8.40 -16.89
C ALA A 31 20.32 -9.26 -16.09
N TYR A 32 19.71 -8.71 -15.05
CA TYR A 32 18.88 -9.44 -14.07
C TYR A 32 17.62 -8.67 -13.70
N ASN A 33 16.59 -9.40 -13.27
CA ASN A 33 15.34 -8.85 -12.77
C ASN A 33 14.61 -7.88 -13.71
N ARG A 34 14.76 -8.04 -15.03
CA ARG A 34 14.01 -7.24 -15.99
C ARG A 34 12.53 -7.54 -15.95
N LEU A 35 11.72 -6.50 -16.04
CA LEU A 35 10.28 -6.64 -16.24
C LEU A 35 10.01 -7.19 -17.65
N LYS A 36 8.98 -8.04 -17.78
CA LYS A 36 8.54 -8.55 -19.08
C LYS A 36 8.01 -7.45 -20.01
N SER A 37 7.53 -6.36 -19.42
CA SER A 37 7.04 -5.17 -20.12
C SER A 37 8.13 -4.40 -20.84
N VAL A 38 9.42 -4.69 -20.63
CA VAL A 38 10.54 -4.03 -21.31
C VAL A 38 10.42 -4.03 -22.83
N GLN A 39 9.79 -5.05 -23.43
CA GLN A 39 9.54 -5.12 -24.87
C GLN A 39 8.53 -4.09 -25.37
N LYS A 40 7.66 -3.60 -24.48
CA LYS A 40 6.64 -2.59 -24.77
C LYS A 40 7.07 -1.18 -24.35
N ALA A 41 8.18 -1.09 -23.62
CA ALA A 41 8.71 0.19 -23.16
C ALA A 41 9.14 1.05 -24.36
N PRO A 42 9.06 2.37 -24.27
CA PRO A 42 9.53 3.27 -25.30
C PRO A 42 10.96 2.92 -25.69
N TYR A 43 11.25 2.94 -26.98
CA TYR A 43 12.57 2.61 -27.54
C TYR A 43 13.07 1.19 -27.20
N GLY A 44 12.15 0.23 -26.96
CA GLY A 44 12.49 -1.15 -26.62
C GLY A 44 13.28 -1.27 -25.32
N GLY A 45 13.08 -0.36 -24.38
CA GLY A 45 13.85 -0.29 -23.15
C GLY A 45 15.33 0.09 -23.36
N GLN A 46 15.67 0.65 -24.52
CA GLN A 46 17.04 1.07 -24.87
C GLN A 46 17.41 2.47 -24.35
N TYR A 47 16.60 3.10 -23.54
CA TYR A 47 17.02 4.28 -22.81
C TYR A 47 18.10 3.88 -21.80
N THR A 48 19.26 3.53 -22.31
CA THR A 48 20.50 3.61 -21.54
C THR A 48 20.82 5.07 -21.35
N LEU A 49 20.17 5.66 -20.41
CA LEU A 49 20.76 6.82 -19.79
C LEU A 49 22.08 6.32 -19.21
N SER A 50 23.17 6.98 -19.60
CA SER A 50 24.47 6.74 -18.98
C SER A 50 24.27 6.65 -17.47
N THR A 51 25.11 5.95 -16.77
CA THR A 51 25.07 5.79 -15.31
C THR A 51 24.90 7.11 -14.52
N ALA A 52 25.13 8.24 -15.17
CA ALA A 52 24.95 9.60 -14.64
C ALA A 52 23.55 10.18 -14.90
N GLN A 53 22.73 9.62 -15.80
CA GLN A 53 21.42 10.13 -16.11
C GLN A 53 20.37 9.09 -15.73
N LYS A 54 19.51 9.46 -14.80
CA LYS A 54 18.44 8.58 -14.33
C LYS A 54 17.32 8.50 -15.37
N GLN A 55 17.00 7.30 -15.83
CA GLN A 55 15.85 7.00 -16.70
C GLN A 55 14.50 7.45 -16.12
N THR A 56 14.50 7.84 -14.87
CA THR A 56 13.33 8.10 -14.05
C THR A 56 12.48 9.29 -14.49
N PHE A 57 12.99 10.17 -15.34
CA PHE A 57 12.31 11.42 -15.69
C PHE A 57 11.58 11.41 -17.05
N VAL A 58 11.17 10.24 -17.50
CA VAL A 58 10.36 10.12 -18.73
C VAL A 58 8.90 10.04 -18.34
N SER A 59 8.05 10.85 -19.00
CA SER A 59 6.61 10.91 -18.72
C SER A 59 5.87 9.56 -18.86
N TYR A 60 6.46 8.61 -19.59
CA TYR A 60 5.95 7.24 -19.70
C TYR A 60 5.85 6.51 -18.36
N TYR A 61 6.71 6.83 -17.41
CA TYR A 61 6.71 6.25 -16.06
C TYR A 61 5.93 7.08 -15.04
N LEU A 62 5.28 8.16 -15.51
CA LEU A 62 4.42 8.97 -14.68
C LEU A 62 3.00 8.42 -14.75
N GLU A 63 2.60 7.70 -13.73
CA GLU A 63 1.35 6.97 -13.63
C GLU A 63 0.32 7.70 -12.75
N ASP A 64 -0.95 7.35 -12.89
CA ASP A 64 -2.00 7.83 -11.98
C ASP A 64 -1.83 7.19 -10.62
N GLY A 65 -1.75 8.03 -9.59
CA GLY A 65 -1.57 7.62 -8.20
C GLY A 65 -2.87 7.48 -7.41
N ASP A 66 -4.01 7.63 -8.05
CA ASP A 66 -5.32 7.57 -7.41
C ASP A 66 -5.52 6.24 -6.68
N PHE A 67 -5.95 6.31 -5.43
CA PHE A 67 -6.24 5.11 -4.67
C PHE A 67 -7.35 5.30 -3.65
N LEU A 68 -7.97 4.18 -3.27
CA LEU A 68 -8.86 4.04 -2.13
C LEU A 68 -8.45 2.79 -1.34
N LYS A 69 -8.06 2.97 -0.09
CA LYS A 69 -7.49 1.93 0.77
C LYS A 69 -8.36 1.71 2.00
N MET A 70 -8.61 0.45 2.34
CA MET A 70 -9.16 0.07 3.63
C MET A 70 -8.01 -0.02 4.63
N THR A 71 -7.83 1.03 5.44
CA THR A 71 -6.72 1.11 6.41
C THR A 71 -6.96 0.27 7.64
N ASN A 72 -8.20 0.22 8.12
CA ASN A 72 -8.58 -0.64 9.23
C ASN A 72 -10.03 -1.07 9.10
N ILE A 73 -10.33 -2.29 9.52
CA ILE A 73 -11.68 -2.78 9.80
C ILE A 73 -11.64 -3.64 11.05
N THR A 74 -12.56 -3.39 11.98
CA THR A 74 -12.66 -4.14 13.24
C THR A 74 -14.10 -4.58 13.46
N LEU A 75 -14.30 -5.86 13.68
CA LEU A 75 -15.55 -6.47 14.11
C LEU A 75 -15.42 -6.94 15.55
N GLY A 76 -16.24 -6.40 16.42
CA GLY A 76 -16.31 -6.75 17.82
C GLY A 76 -17.61 -7.47 18.19
N TYR A 77 -17.53 -8.34 19.18
CA TYR A 77 -18.67 -9.01 19.78
C TYR A 77 -18.61 -8.95 21.29
N ASN A 78 -19.62 -8.31 21.89
CA ASN A 78 -19.77 -8.27 23.33
C ASN A 78 -20.51 -9.52 23.81
N ILE A 79 -19.83 -10.36 24.55
CA ILE A 79 -20.35 -11.64 25.04
C ILE A 79 -21.33 -11.36 26.17
N PRO A 80 -22.63 -11.74 26.02
CA PRO A 80 -23.61 -11.49 27.09
C PRO A 80 -23.32 -12.38 28.29
N LEU A 81 -22.97 -11.77 29.41
CA LEU A 81 -22.72 -12.46 30.69
C LEU A 81 -24.02 -12.57 31.48
N LYS A 82 -24.44 -13.79 31.78
CA LYS A 82 -25.54 -14.06 32.70
C LYS A 82 -25.01 -14.04 34.12
N SER A 83 -25.06 -12.87 34.78
CA SER A 83 -24.78 -12.73 36.22
C SER A 83 -23.41 -13.21 36.72
N SER A 84 -22.34 -12.58 36.24
CA SER A 84 -21.03 -12.74 36.86
C SER A 84 -20.79 -11.66 37.93
N LYS A 85 -20.29 -12.08 39.14
CA LYS A 85 -19.94 -11.14 40.20
C LYS A 85 -18.58 -10.48 40.02
N PHE A 86 -17.71 -11.09 39.21
CA PHE A 86 -16.32 -10.66 39.04
C PHE A 86 -16.02 -10.03 37.68
N VAL A 87 -16.68 -10.47 36.62
CA VAL A 87 -16.44 -9.97 35.23
C VAL A 87 -17.65 -9.16 34.79
N LYS A 88 -17.41 -7.90 34.47
CA LYS A 88 -18.46 -6.97 34.02
C LYS A 88 -18.73 -7.05 32.53
N ASN A 89 -17.69 -7.22 31.73
CA ASN A 89 -17.81 -7.31 30.28
C ASN A 89 -16.67 -8.14 29.67
N ILE A 90 -17.00 -8.88 28.63
CA ILE A 90 -16.02 -9.53 27.74
C ILE A 90 -16.35 -9.15 26.31
N ARG A 91 -15.39 -8.55 25.61
CA ARG A 91 -15.49 -8.25 24.19
C ARG A 91 -14.40 -9.00 23.43
N ALA A 92 -14.81 -9.89 22.53
CA ALA A 92 -13.92 -10.49 21.53
C ALA A 92 -13.93 -9.63 20.27
N TYR A 93 -12.78 -9.46 19.61
CA TYR A 93 -12.72 -8.72 18.36
C TYR A 93 -11.70 -9.31 17.40
N VAL A 94 -11.93 -9.07 16.13
CA VAL A 94 -10.99 -9.28 15.03
C VAL A 94 -10.80 -7.96 14.30
N SER A 95 -9.56 -7.61 14.03
CA SER A 95 -9.19 -6.43 13.26
C SER A 95 -8.30 -6.82 12.09
N ALA A 96 -8.47 -6.15 10.97
CA ALA A 96 -7.59 -6.25 9.82
C ALA A 96 -7.11 -4.87 9.40
N ASP A 97 -5.79 -4.73 9.23
CA ASP A 97 -5.19 -3.50 8.74
C ASP A 97 -4.71 -3.67 7.31
N ASN A 98 -4.81 -2.61 6.52
CA ASN A 98 -4.45 -2.57 5.10
C ASN A 98 -5.08 -3.72 4.29
N LEU A 99 -6.37 -3.98 4.51
CA LEU A 99 -7.05 -5.16 4.00
C LEU A 99 -7.04 -5.21 2.47
N PHE A 100 -7.27 -4.07 1.82
CA PHE A 100 -7.17 -3.92 0.36
C PHE A 100 -6.88 -2.46 -0.02
N CYS A 101 -6.33 -2.30 -1.22
CA CYS A 101 -6.17 -1.04 -1.90
C CYS A 101 -6.72 -1.16 -3.32
N ILE A 102 -7.59 -0.23 -3.70
CA ILE A 102 -8.12 -0.11 -5.06
C ILE A 102 -7.33 1.03 -5.72
N THR A 103 -6.58 0.72 -6.76
CA THR A 103 -5.76 1.68 -7.49
C THR A 103 -5.54 1.23 -8.93
N GLY A 104 -5.26 2.18 -9.82
CA GLY A 104 -4.77 1.92 -11.17
C GLY A 104 -3.25 1.97 -11.28
N TYR A 105 -2.54 2.24 -10.18
CA TYR A 105 -1.09 2.32 -10.15
C TYR A 105 -0.46 0.92 -10.29
N ASP A 106 0.52 0.77 -11.19
CA ASP A 106 1.19 -0.50 -11.48
C ASP A 106 2.34 -0.84 -10.50
N GLY A 107 2.66 0.08 -9.57
CA GLY A 107 3.66 -0.14 -8.53
C GLY A 107 3.15 -0.93 -7.34
N LEU A 108 3.98 -1.04 -6.30
CA LEU A 108 3.69 -1.86 -5.12
C LEU A 108 2.65 -1.22 -4.17
N ASP A 109 2.74 0.09 -3.98
CA ASP A 109 1.86 0.82 -3.06
C ASP A 109 1.76 2.29 -3.49
N PRO A 110 0.56 2.80 -3.85
CA PRO A 110 0.36 4.18 -4.24
C PRO A 110 0.45 5.16 -3.05
N GLU A 111 0.37 4.68 -1.83
CA GLU A 111 0.51 5.51 -0.63
C GLU A 111 1.97 5.87 -0.41
N MET A 112 2.35 7.00 -1.00
CA MET A 112 3.72 7.48 -1.02
C MET A 112 4.06 8.21 0.28
N SER A 113 4.65 7.51 1.24
CA SER A 113 5.24 8.17 2.41
C SER A 113 6.75 8.26 2.24
N ASN A 114 7.21 9.27 1.50
CA ASN A 114 8.63 9.61 1.47
C ASN A 114 8.93 10.50 2.66
N GLY A 115 9.81 10.06 3.54
CA GLY A 115 10.32 10.91 4.60
C GLY A 115 11.15 12.12 4.09
N ASP A 116 11.33 12.21 2.78
CA ASP A 116 12.06 13.27 2.10
C ASP A 116 11.09 14.18 1.33
N ILE A 117 11.00 15.43 1.78
CA ILE A 117 10.17 16.46 1.15
C ILE A 117 10.63 16.81 -0.27
N TRP A 118 11.87 16.51 -0.63
CA TRP A 118 12.44 16.77 -1.96
C TRP A 118 12.11 15.69 -2.99
N SER A 119 11.51 14.58 -2.55
CA SER A 119 11.21 13.42 -3.37
C SER A 119 9.74 13.06 -3.38
N LEU A 120 8.87 14.03 -3.16
CA LEU A 120 7.41 13.83 -3.20
C LEU A 120 6.96 13.34 -4.58
N GLY A 121 6.10 12.33 -4.59
CA GLY A 121 5.53 11.76 -5.82
C GLY A 121 6.47 10.82 -6.58
N ILE A 122 7.62 10.44 -6.00
CA ILE A 122 8.52 9.44 -6.58
C ILE A 122 8.42 8.15 -5.76
N ASP A 123 8.09 7.05 -6.42
CA ASP A 123 8.17 5.71 -5.83
C ASP A 123 9.59 5.17 -6.01
N TRP A 124 10.32 5.03 -4.91
CA TRP A 124 11.70 4.55 -4.92
C TRP A 124 11.78 3.03 -4.75
N ARG A 125 12.81 2.40 -5.32
CA ARG A 125 13.03 0.94 -5.29
C ARG A 125 13.27 0.35 -3.89
N ASP A 126 13.70 1.14 -2.96
CA ASP A 126 14.05 0.74 -1.59
C ASP A 126 12.86 0.79 -0.61
N LYS A 127 11.68 1.10 -1.11
CA LYS A 127 10.47 1.12 -0.32
C LYS A 127 9.92 -0.27 -0.08
N TYR A 128 9.46 -0.47 1.13
CA TYR A 128 8.68 -1.63 1.50
C TYR A 128 7.18 -1.27 1.46
N PRO A 129 6.34 -2.04 0.76
CA PRO A 129 4.91 -1.77 0.69
C PRO A 129 4.24 -1.98 2.03
N SER A 130 3.09 -1.32 2.24
CA SER A 130 2.27 -1.54 3.42
C SER A 130 1.84 -3.01 3.53
N THR A 131 2.05 -3.58 4.72
CA THR A 131 1.71 -4.98 4.98
C THR A 131 0.28 -5.11 5.47
N ARG A 132 -0.35 -6.21 5.09
CA ARG A 132 -1.64 -6.62 5.64
C ARG A 132 -1.43 -7.34 6.96
N SER A 133 -2.16 -6.93 8.01
CA SER A 133 -2.12 -7.59 9.30
C SER A 133 -3.51 -7.98 9.80
N PHE A 134 -3.57 -9.04 10.60
CA PHE A 134 -4.79 -9.49 11.25
C PHE A 134 -4.53 -9.63 12.75
N THR A 135 -5.39 -9.03 13.54
CA THR A 135 -5.31 -9.03 15.01
C THR A 135 -6.56 -9.67 15.59
N PHE A 136 -6.36 -10.60 16.52
CA PHE A 136 -7.43 -11.18 17.31
C PHE A 136 -7.22 -10.79 18.77
N GLY A 137 -8.26 -10.32 19.43
CA GLY A 137 -8.12 -9.87 20.81
C GLY A 137 -9.36 -10.09 21.67
N LEU A 138 -9.12 -10.07 22.98
CA LEU A 138 -10.14 -10.14 24.01
C LEU A 138 -9.92 -8.99 25.01
N ASN A 139 -10.98 -8.22 25.24
CA ASN A 139 -11.02 -7.22 26.29
C ASN A 139 -11.90 -7.74 27.41
N VAL A 140 -11.36 -7.82 28.61
CA VAL A 140 -12.09 -8.27 29.81
C VAL A 140 -12.08 -7.15 30.83
N SER A 141 -13.26 -6.77 31.30
CA SER A 141 -13.44 -5.78 32.38
C SER A 141 -13.95 -6.47 33.62
N PHE A 142 -13.33 -6.15 34.77
CA PHE A 142 -13.66 -6.68 36.09
C PHE A 142 -14.43 -5.69 36.98
#